data_7ee704149bfa581a1cc60c9035bcc66c
#
_entry.id   7ee704149bfa581a1cc60c9035bcc66c
#
_cell.length_a   1.000
_cell.length_b   1.000
_cell.length_c   1.000
_cell.angle_alpha   90.00
_cell.angle_beta   90.00
_cell.angle_gamma   90.00
#
_symmetry.space_group_name_H-M   'P 1'
#
loop_
_entity.id
_entity.type
_entity.pdbx_description
1 polymer ?
#
loop_
_entity_poly.entity_id
_entity_poly.type
_entity_poly.pdbx_seq_one_letter_code
_entity_poly.pdbx_strand_id
1 'polypeptide(L)'
;MAQEGWSETWTFFEGQWHEGNVPLWGARTHAIWLGSSVFDGARAFEGVVPDLDLHCARVNASARTMFLNPTVSVEEWTGLVREGIAKFAA
;
A
#
# COMPACT_ATOMS: atom_id res chain seq x y z
N MET A 1 -18.70 12.06 -7.76
CA MET A 1 -17.69 12.52 -8.57
C MET A 1 -16.56 11.59 -8.74
N ALA A 2 -15.34 12.03 -8.49
CA ALA A 2 -14.19 11.18 -8.78
C ALA A 2 -14.24 9.85 -8.05
N GLN A 3 -14.94 9.82 -6.93
CA GLN A 3 -14.99 8.58 -6.13
C GLN A 3 -16.12 7.65 -6.54
N GLU A 4 -17.04 8.13 -7.37
CA GLU A 4 -18.14 7.28 -7.79
C GLU A 4 -17.61 6.12 -8.60
N GLY A 5 -18.07 4.94 -8.27
CA GLY A 5 -17.63 3.73 -8.97
C GLY A 5 -16.40 3.07 -8.41
N TRP A 6 -15.69 3.72 -7.50
CA TRP A 6 -14.57 3.06 -6.83
C TRP A 6 -15.12 1.99 -5.91
N SER A 7 -14.45 0.84 -5.88
CA SER A 7 -14.76 -0.17 -4.87
C SER A 7 -14.33 0.34 -3.50
N GLU A 8 -14.77 -0.37 -2.48
CA GLU A 8 -14.37 -0.03 -1.12
C GLU A 8 -12.85 0.04 -1.03
N THR A 9 -12.33 1.12 -0.44
CA THR A 9 -10.90 1.40 -0.40
C THR A 9 -10.51 1.84 1.00
N TRP A 10 -9.36 1.38 1.47
CA TRP A 10 -8.74 1.84 2.70
C TRP A 10 -7.31 2.21 2.39
N THR A 11 -6.88 3.37 2.87
CA THR A 11 -5.55 3.91 2.58
C THR A 11 -4.78 4.10 3.88
N PHE A 12 -3.58 3.54 3.95
CA PHE A 12 -2.69 3.76 5.09
C PHE A 12 -1.73 4.88 4.76
N PHE A 13 -1.74 5.94 5.57
CA PHE A 13 -0.93 7.11 5.30
C PHE A 13 -0.57 7.79 6.61
N GLU A 14 0.69 8.09 6.78
CA GLU A 14 1.22 8.78 7.96
C GLU A 14 0.81 8.10 9.26
N GLY A 15 0.94 6.80 9.28
CA GLY A 15 0.72 6.02 10.49
C GLY A 15 -0.73 5.72 10.81
N GLN A 16 -1.66 6.07 9.93
CA GLN A 16 -3.08 5.87 10.19
C GLN A 16 -3.81 5.30 8.99
N TRP A 17 -4.85 4.54 9.27
CA TRP A 17 -5.76 4.05 8.23
C TRP A 17 -6.86 5.08 7.99
N HIS A 18 -7.15 5.31 6.71
CA HIS A 18 -8.19 6.25 6.28
C HIS A 18 -9.16 5.51 5.36
N GLU A 19 -10.44 5.68 5.62
CA GLU A 19 -11.43 5.10 4.75
C GLU A 19 -11.51 5.90 3.45
N GLY A 20 -11.51 5.19 2.34
CA GLY A 20 -11.70 5.81 1.04
C GLY A 20 -10.39 6.02 0.29
N ASN A 21 -10.56 6.50 -0.93
CA ASN A 21 -9.43 6.83 -1.80
C ASN A 21 -9.07 8.29 -1.57
N VAL A 22 -8.20 8.52 -0.59
CA VAL A 22 -7.90 9.88 -0.15
C VAL A 22 -6.86 10.52 -1.06
N PRO A 23 -6.93 11.85 -1.29
CA PRO A 23 -5.95 12.54 -2.12
C PRO A 23 -4.64 12.70 -1.35
N LEU A 24 -3.58 12.05 -1.84
CA LEU A 24 -2.27 12.05 -1.17
C LEU A 24 -1.25 12.91 -1.87
N TRP A 25 -1.35 13.08 -3.17
CA TRP A 25 -0.26 13.63 -3.97
C TRP A 25 -0.73 14.78 -4.83
N GLY A 26 0.16 15.75 -4.99
CA GLY A 26 -0.05 16.84 -5.92
C GLY A 26 1.03 16.81 -6.99
N ALA A 27 0.93 17.72 -7.95
CA ALA A 27 1.86 17.77 -9.08
C ALA A 27 3.31 18.01 -8.62
N ARG A 28 3.48 18.65 -7.47
CA ARG A 28 4.82 18.93 -6.93
C ARG A 28 5.35 17.85 -6.02
N THR A 29 4.57 16.80 -5.77
CA THR A 29 5.04 15.69 -4.95
C THR A 29 6.11 14.93 -5.72
N HIS A 30 7.25 14.68 -5.09
CA HIS A 30 8.39 14.05 -5.74
C HIS A 30 8.01 12.73 -6.43
N ALA A 31 7.18 11.93 -5.76
CA ALA A 31 6.76 10.65 -6.32
C ALA A 31 5.99 10.80 -7.63
N ILE A 32 5.35 11.96 -7.85
CA ILE A 32 4.55 12.19 -9.04
C ILE A 32 5.40 12.69 -10.19
N TRP A 33 6.18 13.77 -9.98
CA TRP A 33 6.87 14.35 -11.12
C TRP A 33 8.24 13.72 -11.39
N LEU A 34 8.82 13.02 -10.43
CA LEU A 34 10.08 12.31 -10.64
C LEU A 34 9.95 10.80 -10.54
N GLY A 35 8.77 10.31 -10.25
CA GLY A 35 8.52 8.87 -10.21
C GLY A 35 9.23 8.14 -9.08
N SER A 36 9.47 8.80 -7.95
CA SER A 36 10.18 8.18 -6.83
C SER A 36 9.22 7.32 -6.00
N SER A 37 8.70 6.27 -6.60
CA SER A 37 7.79 5.38 -5.93
C SER A 37 7.95 3.99 -6.51
N VAL A 38 7.51 3.00 -5.74
CA VAL A 38 7.50 1.60 -6.19
C VAL A 38 6.12 1.03 -5.93
N PHE A 39 5.80 -0.03 -6.65
CA PHE A 39 4.51 -0.67 -6.55
C PHE A 39 4.69 -2.17 -6.39
N ASP A 40 3.87 -2.76 -5.55
CA ASP A 40 3.69 -4.20 -5.50
C ASP A 40 2.22 -4.45 -5.20
N GLY A 41 1.68 -5.53 -5.77
CA GLY A 41 0.29 -5.85 -5.61
C GLY A 41 0.12 -7.26 -5.07
N ALA A 42 -0.78 -7.42 -4.12
CA ALA A 42 -1.15 -8.72 -3.60
C ALA A 42 -2.66 -8.81 -3.62
N ARG A 43 -3.17 -10.02 -3.62
CA ARG A 43 -4.60 -10.26 -3.68
C ARG A 43 -5.04 -11.03 -2.45
N ALA A 44 -6.16 -10.62 -1.86
CA ALA A 44 -6.74 -11.32 -0.73
C ALA A 44 -8.10 -11.86 -1.14
N PHE A 45 -8.35 -13.13 -0.82
CA PHE A 45 -9.67 -13.71 -1.02
C PHE A 45 -9.87 -14.84 -0.02
N GLU A 46 -11.07 -14.88 0.55
CA GLU A 46 -11.44 -15.90 1.53
C GLU A 46 -10.45 -15.95 2.70
N GLY A 47 -9.99 -14.77 3.13
CA GLY A 47 -9.10 -14.67 4.27
C GLY A 47 -7.66 -15.04 3.99
N VAL A 48 -7.31 -15.32 2.72
CA VAL A 48 -5.96 -15.76 2.35
C VAL A 48 -5.32 -14.74 1.45
N VAL A 49 -4.05 -14.44 1.71
CA VAL A 49 -3.23 -13.59 0.84
C VAL A 49 -2.03 -14.43 0.41
N PRO A 50 -2.10 -15.03 -0.78
CA PRO A 50 -1.00 -15.89 -1.22
C PRO A 50 0.30 -15.12 -1.30
N ASP A 51 1.38 -15.73 -0.78
CA ASP A 51 2.73 -15.18 -0.87
C ASP A 51 2.87 -13.77 -0.29
N LEU A 52 2.09 -13.45 0.74
CA LEU A 52 2.13 -12.12 1.34
C LEU A 52 3.54 -11.73 1.77
N ASP A 53 4.26 -12.64 2.40
CA ASP A 53 5.63 -12.36 2.85
C ASP A 53 6.55 -12.05 1.67
N LEU A 54 6.37 -12.72 0.55
CA LEU A 54 7.17 -12.48 -0.65
C LEU A 54 6.83 -11.12 -1.26
N HIS A 55 5.56 -10.74 -1.26
CA HIS A 55 5.16 -9.41 -1.74
C HIS A 55 5.78 -8.32 -0.88
N CYS A 56 5.76 -8.49 0.42
CA CYS A 56 6.32 -7.50 1.34
C CYS A 56 7.84 -7.41 1.19
N ALA A 57 8.51 -8.54 1.02
CA ALA A 57 9.95 -8.54 0.79
C ALA A 57 10.29 -7.87 -0.54
N ARG A 58 9.47 -8.12 -1.56
CA ARG A 58 9.75 -7.58 -2.89
C ARG A 58 9.54 -6.08 -2.96
N VAL A 59 8.53 -5.54 -2.28
CA VAL A 59 8.34 -4.09 -2.30
C VAL A 59 9.52 -3.39 -1.65
N ASN A 60 10.08 -3.96 -0.59
CA ASN A 60 11.27 -3.38 0.03
C ASN A 60 12.50 -3.51 -0.85
N ALA A 61 12.64 -4.64 -1.54
CA ALA A 61 13.75 -4.83 -2.48
C ALA A 61 13.64 -3.84 -3.65
N SER A 62 12.43 -3.62 -4.16
CA SER A 62 12.22 -2.65 -5.23
C SER A 62 12.56 -1.25 -4.76
N ALA A 63 12.21 -0.90 -3.53
CA ALA A 63 12.52 0.40 -2.98
C ALA A 63 14.04 0.59 -2.91
N ARG A 64 14.78 -0.42 -2.45
CA ARG A 64 16.23 -0.33 -2.38
C ARG A 64 16.85 -0.17 -3.76
N THR A 65 16.32 -0.87 -4.75
CA THR A 65 16.80 -0.75 -6.13
C THR A 65 16.63 0.68 -6.65
N MET A 66 15.60 1.37 -6.20
CA MET A 66 15.34 2.76 -6.58
C MET A 66 16.05 3.74 -5.65
N PHE A 67 16.93 3.26 -4.79
CA PHE A 67 17.64 4.07 -3.79
C PHE A 67 16.71 4.78 -2.81
N LEU A 68 15.52 4.25 -2.65
CA LEU A 68 14.63 4.69 -1.58
C LEU A 68 15.00 3.89 -0.33
N ASN A 69 14.79 4.49 0.82
CA ASN A 69 15.17 3.85 2.08
C ASN A 69 13.91 3.38 2.80
N PRO A 70 13.49 2.12 2.57
CA PRO A 70 12.29 1.64 3.24
C PRO A 70 12.50 1.55 4.74
N THR A 71 11.54 2.07 5.49
CA THR A 71 11.61 2.09 6.95
C THR A 71 10.66 1.08 7.58
N VAL A 72 9.97 0.29 6.76
CA VAL A 72 8.99 -0.68 7.23
C VAL A 72 9.53 -2.07 6.93
N SER A 73 9.65 -2.90 7.95
CA SER A 73 10.14 -4.26 7.80
C SER A 73 9.09 -5.15 7.15
N VAL A 74 9.50 -6.35 6.71
CA VAL A 74 8.56 -7.32 6.16
C VAL A 74 7.48 -7.66 7.19
N GLU A 75 7.87 -7.81 8.45
CA GLU A 75 6.93 -8.12 9.52
C GLU A 75 5.93 -7.00 9.72
N GLU A 76 6.39 -5.75 9.67
CA GLU A 76 5.51 -4.60 9.81
C GLU A 76 4.56 -4.50 8.64
N TRP A 77 5.07 -4.69 7.40
CA TRP A 77 4.22 -4.70 6.22
C TRP A 77 3.13 -5.76 6.33
N THR A 78 3.52 -6.97 6.75
CA THR A 78 2.57 -8.06 6.88
C THR A 78 1.48 -7.72 7.88
N GLY A 79 1.85 -7.13 9.01
CA GLY A 79 0.88 -6.71 10.02
C GLY A 79 -0.07 -5.65 9.50
N LEU A 80 0.47 -4.66 8.78
CA LEU A 80 -0.36 -3.59 8.21
C LEU A 80 -1.34 -4.13 7.18
N VAL A 81 -0.90 -5.04 6.32
CA VAL A 81 -1.79 -5.63 5.32
C VAL A 81 -2.93 -6.39 6.00
N ARG A 82 -2.62 -7.16 7.04
CA ARG A 82 -3.66 -7.90 7.74
C ARG A 82 -4.63 -6.96 8.44
N GLU A 83 -4.14 -5.88 9.04
CA GLU A 83 -5.01 -4.85 9.62
C GLU A 83 -5.95 -4.27 8.57
N GLY A 84 -5.39 -3.95 7.41
CA GLY A 84 -6.17 -3.35 6.34
C GLY A 84 -7.26 -4.29 5.84
N ILE A 85 -6.91 -5.56 5.65
CA ILE A 85 -7.88 -6.55 5.18
C ILE A 85 -9.04 -6.66 6.16
N ALA A 86 -8.75 -6.60 7.45
CA ALA A 86 -9.79 -6.74 8.48
C ALA A 86 -10.78 -5.57 8.47
N LYS A 87 -10.44 -4.45 7.84
CA LYS A 87 -11.33 -3.29 7.79
C LYS A 87 -12.40 -3.41 6.72
N PHE A 88 -12.21 -4.29 5.74
CA PHE A 88 -13.18 -4.43 4.68
C PHE A 88 -14.41 -5.19 5.17
N ALA A 89 -15.56 -4.80 4.67
CA ALA A 89 -16.79 -5.50 4.98
C ALA A 89 -16.69 -6.92 4.44
N ALA A 90 -17.25 -7.86 5.21
CA ALA A 90 -17.16 -9.27 4.88
C ALA A 90 -17.84 -9.59 3.55
#